data_bfcd81a373e4a511d2c25fc6b62b45ef
#
_entry.id   bfcd81a373e4a511d2c25fc6b62b45ef
#
_cell.length_a   1.000
_cell.length_b   1.000
_cell.length_c   1.000
_cell.angle_alpha   90.00
_cell.angle_beta   90.00
_cell.angle_gamma   90.00
#
_symmetry.space_group_name_H-M   'P 1'
#
loop_
_entity.id
_entity.type
_entity.pdbx_description
1 polymer ?
#
loop_
_entity_poly.entity_id
_entity_poly.type
_entity_poly.pdbx_seq_one_letter_code
_entity_poly.pdbx_strand_id
1 'polypeptide(L)'
;METQNKPEFDISIIRPQMHNEDVRFRGQGMTPSRLKGIKKGLLALHTLEGMAVTIYKYQITGKESELNRDLIAAMCNEMTHLQDFQVKLFEYGWSPSKLRGLYLIVGFVFGFSSRLMGKKRILKTGIWVETKAVKHYKELLETIEWDEDTRRIVEKDQADEHGHIARWQAHLKRS
;
A
#
# COMPACT_ATOMS: atom_id res chain seq x y z
N MET A 1 43.52 -17.83 11.18
CA MET A 1 42.32 -17.25 11.79
C MET A 1 41.60 -16.54 10.66
N GLU A 2 40.68 -17.24 9.98
CA GLU A 2 39.82 -16.62 8.96
C GLU A 2 38.77 -15.76 9.68
N THR A 3 38.89 -14.47 9.51
CA THR A 3 37.82 -13.54 9.85
C THR A 3 36.65 -13.86 8.93
N GLN A 4 35.65 -14.63 9.44
CA GLN A 4 34.36 -14.75 8.78
C GLN A 4 33.84 -13.33 8.61
N ASN A 5 33.89 -12.83 7.35
CA ASN A 5 33.18 -11.62 6.95
C ASN A 5 31.70 -11.86 7.21
N LYS A 6 31.16 -11.31 8.30
CA LYS A 6 29.72 -11.22 8.47
C LYS A 6 29.20 -10.48 7.26
N PRO A 7 28.16 -10.99 6.57
CA PRO A 7 27.58 -10.26 5.46
C PRO A 7 27.20 -8.85 5.97
N GLU A 8 27.76 -7.85 5.31
CA GLU A 8 27.44 -6.46 5.59
C GLU A 8 25.91 -6.30 5.38
N PHE A 9 25.23 -5.80 6.40
CA PHE A 9 23.80 -5.64 6.35
C PHE A 9 23.46 -4.55 5.31
N ASP A 10 22.78 -4.92 4.23
CA ASP A 10 22.35 -3.99 3.19
C ASP A 10 21.20 -3.12 3.73
N ILE A 11 21.54 -1.92 4.19
CA ILE A 11 20.58 -0.95 4.71
C ILE A 11 19.65 -0.40 3.62
N SER A 12 19.90 -0.65 2.34
CA SER A 12 19.00 -0.26 1.25
C SER A 12 17.66 -1.02 1.30
N ILE A 13 17.65 -2.17 1.96
CA ILE A 13 16.41 -2.97 2.20
C ILE A 13 15.56 -2.34 3.30
N ILE A 14 16.17 -1.52 4.19
CA ILE A 14 15.44 -0.84 5.25
C ILE A 14 14.90 0.48 4.71
N ARG A 15 13.62 0.73 4.97
CA ARG A 15 13.04 2.04 4.68
C ARG A 15 13.84 3.12 5.42
N PRO A 16 14.31 4.17 4.71
CA PRO A 16 15.04 5.26 5.34
C PRO A 16 14.24 5.86 6.50
N GLN A 17 14.92 6.20 7.59
CA GLN A 17 14.30 6.93 8.67
C GLN A 17 13.81 8.28 8.14
N MET A 18 12.58 8.63 8.47
CA MET A 18 12.06 9.97 8.17
C MET A 18 12.65 10.95 9.20
N HIS A 19 13.24 12.02 8.70
CA HIS A 19 13.74 13.11 9.52
C HIS A 19 12.70 14.24 9.59
N ASN A 20 12.78 15.07 10.63
CA ASN A 20 11.86 16.19 10.81
C ASN A 20 11.94 17.20 9.65
N GLU A 21 13.10 17.33 9.01
CA GLU A 21 13.33 18.18 7.83
C GLU A 21 12.57 17.71 6.59
N ASP A 22 12.18 16.43 6.53
CA ASP A 22 11.43 15.86 5.43
C ASP A 22 9.92 16.16 5.54
N VAL A 23 9.45 16.55 6.73
CA VAL A 23 8.04 16.85 6.99
C VAL A 23 7.71 18.29 6.55
N ARG A 24 6.71 18.44 5.71
CA ARG A 24 6.30 19.75 5.16
C ARG A 24 4.85 20.07 5.48
N PHE A 25 4.58 21.14 6.19
CA PHE A 25 3.21 21.63 6.36
C PHE A 25 2.66 22.17 5.05
N ARG A 26 1.45 21.73 4.68
CA ARG A 26 0.85 21.96 3.37
C ARG A 26 -0.51 22.63 3.46
N GLY A 27 -1.03 23.03 2.30
CA GLY A 27 -2.37 23.60 2.15
C GLY A 27 -2.42 25.12 2.17
N GLN A 28 -1.35 25.80 2.56
CA GLN A 28 -1.30 27.25 2.54
C GLN A 28 -1.44 27.76 1.10
N GLY A 29 -2.32 28.74 0.88
CA GLY A 29 -2.58 29.33 -0.44
C GLY A 29 -3.43 28.48 -1.38
N MET A 30 -3.86 27.28 -0.98
CA MET A 30 -4.75 26.45 -1.78
C MET A 30 -6.22 26.84 -1.61
N THR A 31 -7.01 26.69 -2.69
CA THR A 31 -8.46 26.94 -2.63
C THR A 31 -9.18 25.87 -1.79
N PRO A 32 -10.31 26.21 -1.14
CA PRO A 32 -11.09 25.24 -0.37
C PRO A 32 -11.53 24.02 -1.19
N SER A 33 -11.83 24.21 -2.48
CA SER A 33 -12.20 23.13 -3.40
C SER A 33 -11.05 22.16 -3.61
N ARG A 34 -9.84 22.67 -3.88
CA ARG A 34 -8.63 21.86 -4.05
C ARG A 34 -8.31 21.06 -2.78
N LEU A 35 -8.31 21.73 -1.62
CA LEU A 35 -8.10 21.08 -0.32
C LEU A 35 -9.11 19.97 -0.06
N LYS A 36 -10.40 20.19 -0.37
CA LYS A 36 -11.44 19.16 -0.24
C LYS A 36 -11.17 17.96 -1.12
N GLY A 37 -10.74 18.16 -2.36
CA GLY A 37 -10.36 17.10 -3.30
C GLY A 37 -9.19 16.28 -2.77
N ILE A 38 -8.09 16.94 -2.41
CA ILE A 38 -6.89 16.28 -1.86
C ILE A 38 -7.23 15.48 -0.59
N LYS A 39 -7.99 16.09 0.33
CA LYS A 39 -8.42 15.41 1.57
C LYS A 39 -9.20 14.14 1.27
N LYS A 40 -10.18 14.20 0.35
CA LYS A 40 -10.99 13.04 -0.04
C LYS A 40 -10.11 11.94 -0.62
N GLY A 41 -9.20 12.29 -1.51
CA GLY A 41 -8.27 11.33 -2.13
C GLY A 41 -7.35 10.66 -1.12
N LEU A 42 -6.67 11.45 -0.28
CA LEU A 42 -5.77 10.91 0.75
C LEU A 42 -6.49 10.01 1.77
N LEU A 43 -7.69 10.40 2.20
CA LEU A 43 -8.50 9.56 3.11
C LEU A 43 -8.91 8.24 2.47
N ALA A 44 -9.24 8.25 1.17
CA ALA A 44 -9.60 7.05 0.43
C ALA A 44 -8.38 6.13 0.27
N LEU A 45 -7.26 6.64 -0.25
CA LEU A 45 -6.02 5.88 -0.42
C LEU A 45 -5.54 5.29 0.91
N HIS A 46 -5.35 6.10 1.93
CA HIS A 46 -4.94 5.61 3.26
C HIS A 46 -5.85 4.49 3.81
N THR A 47 -7.15 4.57 3.56
CA THR A 47 -8.12 3.57 4.03
C THR A 47 -7.99 2.27 3.23
N LEU A 48 -7.81 2.36 1.92
CA LEU A 48 -7.68 1.21 1.02
C LEU A 48 -6.36 0.47 1.25
N GLU A 49 -5.25 1.18 1.45
CA GLU A 49 -3.96 0.56 1.79
C GLU A 49 -4.03 -0.21 3.12
N GLY A 50 -4.70 0.37 4.14
CA GLY A 50 -4.94 -0.34 5.40
C GLY A 50 -5.76 -1.62 5.20
N MET A 51 -6.70 -1.63 4.27
CA MET A 51 -7.46 -2.82 3.88
C MET A 51 -6.56 -3.83 3.15
N ALA A 52 -5.73 -3.39 2.21
CA ALA A 52 -4.80 -4.25 1.46
C ALA A 52 -3.78 -4.94 2.40
N VAL A 53 -3.13 -4.18 3.29
CA VAL A 53 -2.28 -4.73 4.37
C VAL A 53 -3.01 -5.84 5.13
N THR A 54 -4.27 -5.60 5.48
CA THR A 54 -5.07 -6.56 6.24
C THR A 54 -5.39 -7.81 5.43
N ILE A 55 -5.72 -7.67 4.14
CA ILE A 55 -5.95 -8.80 3.23
C ILE A 55 -4.71 -9.70 3.21
N TYR A 56 -3.54 -9.15 2.89
CA TYR A 56 -2.30 -9.91 2.82
C TYR A 56 -1.92 -10.55 4.16
N LYS A 57 -2.03 -9.80 5.26
CA LYS A 57 -1.79 -10.32 6.62
C LYS A 57 -2.55 -11.62 6.90
N TYR A 58 -3.82 -11.68 6.52
CA TYR A 58 -4.66 -12.85 6.76
C TYR A 58 -4.54 -13.95 5.69
N GLN A 59 -3.90 -13.65 4.55
CA GLN A 59 -3.52 -14.64 3.54
C GLN A 59 -2.21 -15.37 3.88
N ILE A 60 -1.29 -14.70 4.57
CA ILE A 60 0.00 -15.26 4.99
C ILE A 60 -0.21 -16.47 5.91
N THR A 61 0.59 -17.52 5.67
CA THR A 61 0.62 -18.73 6.48
C THR A 61 2.02 -18.95 7.06
N GLY A 62 2.19 -19.84 8.02
CA GLY A 62 3.52 -20.24 8.51
C GLY A 62 4.26 -21.22 7.61
N LYS A 63 3.73 -21.55 6.42
CA LYS A 63 4.34 -22.52 5.50
C LYS A 63 5.41 -21.84 4.66
N GLU A 64 6.58 -22.43 4.58
CA GLU A 64 7.62 -21.99 3.68
C GLU A 64 7.20 -22.24 2.22
N SER A 65 7.02 -21.19 1.44
CA SER A 65 6.67 -21.26 0.03
C SER A 65 6.99 -19.94 -0.67
N GLU A 66 7.23 -19.99 -1.97
CA GLU A 66 7.43 -18.80 -2.80
C GLU A 66 6.24 -17.83 -2.68
N LEU A 67 5.01 -18.35 -2.77
CA LEU A 67 3.80 -17.54 -2.60
C LEU A 67 3.78 -16.81 -1.25
N ASN A 68 4.15 -17.49 -0.17
CA ASN A 68 4.10 -16.89 1.16
C ASN A 68 5.15 -15.79 1.34
N ARG A 69 6.35 -15.96 0.73
CA ARG A 69 7.37 -14.90 0.68
C ARG A 69 6.87 -13.68 -0.07
N ASP A 70 6.23 -13.89 -1.23
CA ASP A 70 5.67 -12.80 -2.03
C ASP A 70 4.49 -12.09 -1.35
N LEU A 71 3.64 -12.82 -0.62
CA LEU A 71 2.57 -12.22 0.20
C LEU A 71 3.13 -11.34 1.32
N ILE A 72 4.22 -11.78 1.99
CA ILE A 72 4.89 -10.98 3.01
C ILE A 72 5.48 -9.71 2.38
N ALA A 73 6.17 -9.85 1.24
CA ALA A 73 6.76 -8.72 0.52
C ALA A 73 5.69 -7.70 0.08
N ALA A 74 4.57 -8.18 -0.49
CA ALA A 74 3.45 -7.32 -0.85
C ALA A 74 2.87 -6.61 0.38
N MET A 75 2.60 -7.33 1.46
CA MET A 75 2.13 -6.70 2.70
C MET A 75 3.06 -5.59 3.20
N CYS A 76 4.37 -5.81 3.15
CA CYS A 76 5.35 -4.79 3.57
C CYS A 76 5.33 -3.58 2.62
N ASN A 77 5.13 -3.78 1.32
CA ASN A 77 4.99 -2.70 0.36
C ASN A 77 3.72 -1.88 0.64
N GLU A 78 2.55 -2.52 0.83
CA GLU A 78 1.30 -1.85 1.23
C GLU A 78 1.46 -1.05 2.55
N MET A 79 2.24 -1.56 3.50
CA MET A 79 2.55 -0.82 4.72
C MET A 79 3.34 0.47 4.42
N THR A 80 4.16 0.50 3.38
CA THR A 80 4.84 1.74 2.97
C THR A 80 3.88 2.73 2.34
N HIS A 81 2.96 2.28 1.46
CA HIS A 81 1.90 3.11 0.89
C HIS A 81 1.01 3.72 1.98
N LEU A 82 0.56 2.88 2.92
CA LEU A 82 -0.22 3.33 4.07
C LEU A 82 0.50 4.43 4.87
N GLN A 83 1.81 4.28 5.11
CA GLN A 83 2.61 5.28 5.82
C GLN A 83 2.75 6.55 4.99
N ASP A 84 2.96 6.45 3.67
CA ASP A 84 3.10 7.60 2.78
C ASP A 84 1.85 8.48 2.84
N PHE A 85 0.66 7.89 2.72
CA PHE A 85 -0.59 8.64 2.83
C PHE A 85 -0.90 9.13 4.24
N GLN A 86 -0.48 8.40 5.27
CA GLN A 86 -0.59 8.86 6.66
C GLN A 86 0.23 10.13 6.90
N VAL A 87 1.47 10.15 6.42
CA VAL A 87 2.34 11.34 6.51
C VAL A 87 1.70 12.51 5.79
N LYS A 88 1.24 12.31 4.54
CA LYS A 88 0.57 13.37 3.79
C LYS A 88 -0.68 13.90 4.51
N LEU A 89 -1.50 13.05 5.09
CA LEU A 89 -2.63 13.52 5.90
C LEU A 89 -2.18 14.45 7.03
N PHE A 90 -1.13 14.08 7.77
CA PHE A 90 -0.62 14.91 8.87
C PHE A 90 0.04 16.20 8.38
N GLU A 91 0.74 16.19 7.24
CA GLU A 91 1.30 17.39 6.61
C GLU A 91 0.22 18.42 6.26
N TYR A 92 -1.00 17.97 5.94
CA TYR A 92 -2.17 18.84 5.75
C TYR A 92 -2.94 19.15 7.04
N GLY A 93 -2.51 18.66 8.20
CA GLY A 93 -3.22 18.81 9.46
C GLY A 93 -4.50 17.98 9.59
N TRP A 94 -4.61 16.89 8.82
CA TRP A 94 -5.77 15.99 8.83
C TRP A 94 -5.47 14.68 9.52
N SER A 95 -6.47 14.10 10.14
CA SER A 95 -6.39 12.75 10.71
C SER A 95 -6.95 11.70 9.75
N PRO A 96 -6.48 10.45 9.85
CA PRO A 96 -7.04 9.32 9.12
C PRO A 96 -8.55 9.15 9.32
N SER A 97 -9.21 8.50 8.35
CA SER A 97 -10.66 8.26 8.38
C SER A 97 -11.08 7.47 9.62
N LYS A 98 -12.15 7.91 10.28
CA LYS A 98 -12.79 7.16 11.37
C LYS A 98 -13.40 5.84 10.89
N LEU A 99 -13.74 5.75 9.61
CA LEU A 99 -14.31 4.55 8.98
C LEU A 99 -13.25 3.48 8.67
N ARG A 100 -11.95 3.78 8.83
CA ARG A 100 -10.87 2.81 8.54
C ARG A 100 -11.09 1.46 9.22
N GLY A 101 -11.63 1.45 10.45
CA GLY A 101 -11.91 0.20 11.19
C GLY A 101 -12.85 -0.74 10.44
N LEU A 102 -13.87 -0.22 9.76
CA LEU A 102 -14.77 -1.02 8.93
C LEU A 102 -14.03 -1.67 7.75
N TYR A 103 -13.15 -0.92 7.10
CA TYR A 103 -12.35 -1.45 5.99
C TYR A 103 -11.34 -2.53 6.43
N LEU A 104 -10.81 -2.44 7.65
CA LEU A 104 -9.98 -3.51 8.23
C LEU A 104 -10.79 -4.79 8.43
N ILE A 105 -12.08 -4.69 8.83
CA ILE A 105 -12.98 -5.86 8.92
C ILE A 105 -13.20 -6.46 7.52
N VAL A 106 -13.46 -5.62 6.52
CA VAL A 106 -13.58 -6.07 5.13
C VAL A 106 -12.30 -6.78 4.67
N GLY A 107 -11.14 -6.18 4.93
CA GLY A 107 -9.84 -6.78 4.62
C GLY A 107 -9.64 -8.14 5.30
N PHE A 108 -10.00 -8.26 6.57
CA PHE A 108 -10.00 -9.53 7.30
C PHE A 108 -10.87 -10.59 6.61
N VAL A 109 -12.12 -10.26 6.28
CA VAL A 109 -13.05 -11.19 5.62
C VAL A 109 -12.48 -11.67 4.29
N PHE A 110 -11.99 -10.76 3.44
CA PHE A 110 -11.41 -11.11 2.13
C PHE A 110 -10.13 -11.95 2.28
N GLY A 111 -9.20 -11.54 3.15
CA GLY A 111 -7.94 -12.24 3.39
C GLY A 111 -8.17 -13.65 3.93
N PHE A 112 -8.92 -13.75 5.02
CA PHE A 112 -9.19 -15.03 5.68
C PHE A 112 -10.00 -16.00 4.80
N SER A 113 -11.08 -15.52 4.16
CA SER A 113 -11.89 -16.35 3.26
C SER A 113 -11.10 -16.87 2.08
N SER A 114 -10.29 -16.00 1.43
CA SER A 114 -9.45 -16.42 0.30
C SER A 114 -8.39 -17.44 0.72
N ARG A 115 -7.83 -17.31 1.93
CA ARG A 115 -6.89 -18.29 2.50
C ARG A 115 -7.55 -19.65 2.70
N LEU A 116 -8.77 -19.70 3.24
CA LEU A 116 -9.52 -20.95 3.42
C LEU A 116 -9.83 -21.65 2.10
N MET A 117 -10.05 -20.89 1.03
CA MET A 117 -10.31 -21.39 -0.32
C MET A 117 -9.03 -21.81 -1.09
N GLY A 118 -7.85 -21.60 -0.50
CA GLY A 118 -6.57 -22.06 -1.02
C GLY A 118 -5.89 -21.15 -2.03
N LYS A 119 -4.69 -21.57 -2.49
CA LYS A 119 -3.75 -20.80 -3.30
C LYS A 119 -4.40 -20.05 -4.47
N LYS A 120 -5.17 -20.75 -5.28
CA LYS A 120 -5.81 -20.16 -6.48
C LYS A 120 -6.75 -19.00 -6.12
N ARG A 121 -7.45 -19.10 -5.00
CA ARG A 121 -8.35 -18.04 -4.53
C ARG A 121 -7.57 -16.84 -3.99
N ILE A 122 -6.50 -17.08 -3.23
CA ILE A 122 -5.58 -16.03 -2.77
C ILE A 122 -5.13 -15.18 -3.97
N LEU A 123 -4.57 -15.83 -5.00
CA LEU A 123 -4.06 -15.15 -6.19
C LEU A 123 -5.13 -14.35 -6.94
N LYS A 124 -6.31 -14.95 -7.14
CA LYS A 124 -7.44 -14.25 -7.80
C LYS A 124 -7.95 -13.06 -6.97
N THR A 125 -7.95 -13.19 -5.66
CA THR A 125 -8.32 -12.08 -4.76
C THR A 125 -7.30 -10.94 -4.86
N GLY A 126 -5.99 -11.24 -4.82
CA GLY A 126 -4.94 -10.25 -5.02
C GLY A 126 -5.10 -9.54 -6.37
N ILE A 127 -5.15 -10.26 -7.50
CA ILE A 127 -5.35 -9.66 -8.82
C ILE A 127 -6.58 -8.74 -8.85
N TRP A 128 -7.69 -9.16 -8.25
CA TRP A 128 -8.93 -8.38 -8.25
C TRP A 128 -8.78 -7.09 -7.42
N VAL A 129 -8.19 -7.19 -6.22
CA VAL A 129 -7.97 -6.04 -5.32
C VAL A 129 -7.08 -5.01 -6.00
N GLU A 130 -5.89 -5.43 -6.49
CA GLU A 130 -4.92 -4.52 -7.12
C GLU A 130 -5.45 -3.92 -8.42
N THR A 131 -6.22 -4.67 -9.22
CA THR A 131 -6.87 -4.11 -10.40
C THR A 131 -7.86 -2.99 -10.03
N LYS A 132 -8.56 -3.12 -8.89
CA LYS A 132 -9.44 -2.06 -8.38
C LYS A 132 -8.63 -0.87 -7.85
N ALA A 133 -7.52 -1.14 -7.16
CA ALA A 133 -6.60 -0.12 -6.67
C ALA A 133 -6.05 0.71 -7.83
N VAL A 134 -5.43 0.08 -8.84
CA VAL A 134 -4.91 0.75 -10.05
C VAL A 134 -5.95 1.66 -10.70
N LYS A 135 -7.19 1.17 -10.87
CA LYS A 135 -8.26 1.98 -11.44
C LYS A 135 -8.58 3.19 -10.58
N HIS A 136 -8.64 3.00 -9.27
CA HIS A 136 -8.95 4.08 -8.32
C HIS A 136 -7.84 5.12 -8.25
N TYR A 137 -6.58 4.68 -8.20
CA TYR A 137 -5.41 5.57 -8.29
C TYR A 137 -5.46 6.44 -9.55
N LYS A 138 -5.70 5.80 -10.71
CA LYS A 138 -5.83 6.52 -11.99
C LYS A 138 -6.91 7.59 -11.94
N GLU A 139 -8.12 7.23 -11.46
CA GLU A 139 -9.23 8.16 -11.31
C GLU A 139 -8.88 9.35 -10.41
N LEU A 140 -8.21 9.11 -9.29
CA LEU A 140 -7.78 10.16 -8.39
C LEU A 140 -6.69 11.05 -8.99
N LEU A 141 -5.75 10.48 -9.76
CA LEU A 141 -4.71 11.24 -10.46
C LEU A 141 -5.28 12.15 -11.56
N GLU A 142 -6.36 11.73 -12.22
CA GLU A 142 -7.03 12.48 -13.28
C GLU A 142 -7.98 13.57 -12.75
N THR A 143 -8.57 13.35 -11.56
CA THR A 143 -9.67 14.21 -11.07
C THR A 143 -9.26 15.18 -9.96
N ILE A 144 -8.13 14.93 -9.30
CA ILE A 144 -7.67 15.77 -8.18
C ILE A 144 -6.46 16.61 -8.60
N GLU A 145 -6.53 17.91 -8.31
CA GLU A 145 -5.41 18.81 -8.46
C GLU A 145 -4.44 18.67 -7.28
N TRP A 146 -3.62 17.62 -7.34
CA TRP A 146 -2.61 17.33 -6.31
C TRP A 146 -1.51 18.41 -6.26
N ASP A 147 -0.84 18.58 -5.11
CA ASP A 147 0.48 19.18 -5.11
C ASP A 147 1.51 18.19 -5.69
N GLU A 148 2.62 18.73 -6.18
CA GLU A 148 3.59 17.94 -6.96
C GLU A 148 4.19 16.78 -6.19
N ASP A 149 4.53 16.97 -4.93
CA ASP A 149 5.12 15.90 -4.10
C ASP A 149 4.12 14.79 -3.80
N THR A 150 2.88 15.16 -3.45
CA THR A 150 1.81 14.19 -3.19
C THR A 150 1.47 13.43 -4.47
N ARG A 151 1.41 14.11 -5.63
CA ARG A 151 1.18 13.47 -6.92
C ARG A 151 2.23 12.41 -7.23
N ARG A 152 3.52 12.73 -7.05
CA ARG A 152 4.62 11.77 -7.29
C ARG A 152 4.50 10.51 -6.42
N ILE A 153 4.08 10.66 -5.17
CA ILE A 153 3.84 9.52 -4.28
C ILE A 153 2.69 8.67 -4.81
N VAL A 154 1.56 9.28 -5.17
CA VAL A 154 0.40 8.57 -5.71
C VAL A 154 0.75 7.83 -7.01
N GLU A 155 1.57 8.43 -7.90
CA GLU A 155 2.03 7.81 -9.15
C GLU A 155 2.98 6.63 -8.88
N LYS A 156 3.90 6.78 -7.93
CA LYS A 156 4.83 5.71 -7.51
C LYS A 156 4.07 4.52 -6.95
N ASP A 157 3.17 4.76 -6.02
CA ASP A 157 2.41 3.69 -5.37
C ASP A 157 1.50 2.98 -6.38
N GLN A 158 0.87 3.71 -7.33
CA GLN A 158 0.16 3.10 -8.45
C GLN A 158 1.03 2.18 -9.30
N ALA A 159 2.29 2.53 -9.53
CA ALA A 159 3.22 1.69 -10.30
C ALA A 159 3.54 0.38 -9.56
N ASP A 160 3.64 0.42 -8.23
CA ASP A 160 3.84 -0.77 -7.40
C ASP A 160 2.67 -1.74 -7.50
N GLU A 161 1.41 -1.24 -7.58
CA GLU A 161 0.21 -2.07 -7.77
C GLU A 161 0.22 -2.86 -9.08
N HIS A 162 0.73 -2.25 -10.16
CA HIS A 162 0.95 -2.98 -11.41
C HIS A 162 1.95 -4.14 -11.25
N GLY A 163 2.98 -3.94 -10.44
CA GLY A 163 3.95 -4.97 -10.06
C GLY A 163 3.30 -6.14 -9.31
N HIS A 164 2.41 -5.84 -8.35
CA HIS A 164 1.65 -6.85 -7.62
C HIS A 164 0.77 -7.69 -8.56
N ILE A 165 0.00 -7.06 -9.46
CA ILE A 165 -0.83 -7.77 -10.44
C ILE A 165 0.01 -8.73 -11.28
N ALA A 166 1.14 -8.25 -11.83
CA ALA A 166 2.02 -9.08 -12.66
C ALA A 166 2.56 -10.30 -11.89
N ARG A 167 2.95 -10.12 -10.63
CA ARG A 167 3.43 -11.17 -9.74
C ARG A 167 2.36 -12.23 -9.48
N TRP A 168 1.15 -11.82 -9.12
CA TRP A 168 0.03 -12.76 -8.88
C TRP A 168 -0.39 -13.51 -10.15
N GLN A 169 -0.37 -12.86 -11.31
CA GLN A 169 -0.62 -13.51 -12.60
C GLN A 169 0.45 -14.55 -12.93
N ALA A 170 1.72 -14.25 -12.66
CA ALA A 170 2.82 -15.21 -12.86
C ALA A 170 2.66 -16.47 -11.99
N HIS A 171 2.29 -16.29 -10.71
CA HIS A 171 1.96 -17.41 -9.83
C HIS A 171 0.76 -18.24 -10.32
N LEU A 172 -0.26 -17.57 -10.85
CA LEU A 172 -1.47 -18.24 -11.33
C LEU A 172 -1.21 -19.09 -12.59
N LYS A 173 -0.30 -18.63 -13.48
CA LYS A 173 0.12 -19.37 -14.66
C LYS A 173 0.95 -20.63 -14.33
N ARG A 174 1.64 -20.63 -13.19
CA ARG A 174 2.46 -21.77 -12.70
C ARG A 174 1.68 -22.74 -11.79
N SER A 175 0.40 -22.48 -11.52
CA SER A 175 -0.47 -23.24 -10.63
C SER A 175 -1.42 -24.13 -11.38
#